data_a36873235acdd0cd029021434909c7f3
#
_entry.id   a36873235acdd0cd029021434909c7f3
#
_cell.length_a   1.000
_cell.length_b   1.000
_cell.length_c   1.000
_cell.angle_alpha   90.00
_cell.angle_beta   90.00
_cell.angle_gamma   90.00
#
_symmetry.space_group_name_H-M   'P 1'
#
loop_
_entity.id
_entity.type
_entity.pdbx_description
1 polymer ?
#
loop_
_entity_poly.entity_id
_entity_poly.type
_entity_poly.pdbx_seq_one_letter_code
_entity_poly.pdbx_strand_id
1 'polypeptide(L)'
;MTDALDLSGVRSVPWKDALPEGAEPQQVHFGRDTTGVGEVQIAVATVISRPTKGQLTTMWATRGTKTAMPVVVAAVGTEGVWIYSNRTGQTPLGPLPHAQATIRLQSILDEPDGIQATQRIRAIEQAYDTIGVAGFSNHFLFAAYHLQRDVPRRGDWVENVERATSMLPKRGRALIGALGFTSDDAPGGALVLRSASGSRRAIAVLLDESEHFDQKSPRYQLSPVAHGLELAKREDVQWVIVLRQSTLRLYPGRDGVGVGQRGQSETYFELDLAFLDDEFSALLPLIFSAEALEKGGSTDQILDGSGRYAADLGTRLRDRVYLDVVPLLAVAVAERLPALGRSIDQDGLTLAYRLAMRILFRLLFQAYGEATELLPAGRNEHYDANSLQAFVNRELTTADDQFSDSASSIWLDLVQVWDAISQGNPRWEVPPY
;
A
#
# COMPACT_ATOMS: atom_id res chain seq x y z
N MET A 1 11.68 32.06 -9.37
CA MET A 1 10.96 32.16 -8.07
C MET A 1 10.42 30.77 -7.79
N THR A 2 10.91 30.12 -6.75
CA THR A 2 10.41 28.81 -6.34
C THR A 2 9.03 29.05 -5.76
N ASP A 3 7.98 28.45 -6.34
CA ASP A 3 6.62 28.54 -5.78
C ASP A 3 6.64 27.99 -4.36
N ALA A 4 6.24 28.82 -3.40
CA ALA A 4 6.13 28.39 -2.00
C ALA A 4 5.01 27.36 -1.89
N LEU A 5 5.21 26.34 -1.04
CA LEU A 5 4.14 25.39 -0.68
C LEU A 5 3.04 26.15 0.05
N ASP A 6 1.84 26.16 -0.51
CA ASP A 6 0.65 26.76 0.13
C ASP A 6 0.02 25.76 1.10
N LEU A 7 0.52 25.75 2.36
CA LEU A 7 0.07 24.87 3.43
C LEU A 7 -0.70 25.64 4.49
N SER A 8 -1.90 25.14 4.84
CA SER A 8 -2.76 25.70 5.87
C SER A 8 -2.78 24.80 7.12
N GLY A 9 -1.81 25.00 8.03
CA GLY A 9 -1.82 24.40 9.37
C GLY A 9 -2.64 25.20 10.36
N VAL A 10 -2.88 24.64 11.55
CA VAL A 10 -3.52 25.36 12.67
C VAL A 10 -2.70 26.59 13.06
N ARG A 11 -1.39 26.48 12.98
CA ARG A 11 -0.43 27.58 13.13
C ARG A 11 0.82 27.33 12.31
N SER A 12 1.55 28.38 11.99
CA SER A 12 2.88 28.31 11.41
C SER A 12 3.84 29.22 12.16
N VAL A 13 5.12 28.81 12.23
CA VAL A 13 6.20 29.60 12.84
C VAL A 13 7.43 29.56 11.94
N PRO A 14 8.26 30.62 11.93
CA PRO A 14 9.54 30.61 11.22
C PRO A 14 10.42 29.47 11.75
N TRP A 15 11.01 28.71 10.82
CA TRP A 15 12.02 27.69 11.19
C TRP A 15 13.36 28.38 11.38
N LYS A 16 13.89 28.37 12.60
CA LYS A 16 15.09 29.13 13.00
C LYS A 16 16.34 28.28 13.20
N ASP A 17 16.24 26.96 13.05
CA ASP A 17 17.36 26.06 13.25
C ASP A 17 18.34 26.18 12.08
N ALA A 18 19.65 26.00 12.33
CA ALA A 18 20.66 25.94 11.29
C ALA A 18 20.53 24.63 10.50
N LEU A 19 20.50 24.74 9.17
CA LEU A 19 20.38 23.61 8.25
C LEU A 19 21.72 23.31 7.57
N PRO A 20 21.85 22.13 6.93
CA PRO A 20 23.02 21.81 6.11
C PRO A 20 23.23 22.81 4.98
N GLU A 21 24.49 22.92 4.52
CA GLU A 21 24.86 23.77 3.39
C GLU A 21 23.98 23.51 2.15
N GLY A 22 23.49 24.57 1.53
CA GLY A 22 22.58 24.49 0.39
C GLY A 22 21.09 24.34 0.74
N ALA A 23 20.75 24.39 2.03
CA ALA A 23 19.36 24.39 2.50
C ALA A 23 19.08 25.62 3.37
N GLU A 24 17.95 26.30 3.09
CA GLU A 24 17.50 27.47 3.84
C GLU A 24 16.18 27.16 4.54
N PRO A 25 16.08 27.37 5.88
CA PRO A 25 14.86 27.12 6.63
C PRO A 25 13.80 28.17 6.29
N GLN A 26 12.53 27.72 6.13
CA GLN A 26 11.41 28.59 5.84
C GLN A 26 10.42 28.62 7.02
N GLN A 27 9.46 27.72 7.04
CA GLN A 27 8.40 27.66 8.03
C GLN A 27 8.20 26.25 8.58
N VAL A 28 7.63 26.17 9.77
CA VAL A 28 7.10 24.94 10.36
C VAL A 28 5.60 25.11 10.54
N HIS A 29 4.86 24.26 9.86
CA HIS A 29 3.39 24.17 9.97
C HIS A 29 3.04 23.10 10.99
N PHE A 30 2.01 23.37 11.79
CA PHE A 30 1.53 22.46 12.83
C PHE A 30 0.12 22.01 12.45
N GLY A 31 -0.10 20.70 12.54
CA GLY A 31 -1.39 20.06 12.32
C GLY A 31 -2.36 20.27 13.50
N ARG A 32 -3.47 19.55 13.45
CA ARG A 32 -4.48 19.56 14.51
C ARG A 32 -4.05 18.69 15.70
N ASP A 33 -4.59 19.01 16.86
CA ASP A 33 -4.56 18.17 18.06
C ASP A 33 -5.92 18.25 18.75
N THR A 34 -6.89 17.50 18.24
CA THR A 34 -8.26 17.47 18.78
C THR A 34 -8.43 16.44 19.89
N THR A 35 -7.45 15.55 20.07
CA THR A 35 -7.49 14.43 21.03
C THR A 35 -6.59 14.65 22.26
N GLY A 36 -5.72 15.68 22.25
CA GLY A 36 -4.75 15.95 23.32
C GLY A 36 -3.53 15.01 23.29
N VAL A 37 -3.34 14.27 22.20
CA VAL A 37 -2.20 13.34 22.04
C VAL A 37 -0.98 14.09 21.52
N GLY A 38 -1.19 15.16 20.76
CA GLY A 38 -0.16 16.01 20.16
C GLY A 38 -0.33 16.21 18.65
N GLU A 39 0.34 17.22 18.15
CA GLU A 39 0.23 17.70 16.77
C GLU A 39 1.39 17.21 15.90
N VAL A 40 1.15 16.97 14.59
CA VAL A 40 2.20 16.74 13.62
C VAL A 40 2.89 18.04 13.23
N GLN A 41 4.15 17.99 12.87
CA GLN A 41 4.92 19.13 12.38
C GLN A 41 5.44 18.89 10.97
N ILE A 42 5.23 19.86 10.07
CA ILE A 42 5.83 19.89 8.73
C ILE A 42 6.80 21.05 8.64
N ALA A 43 8.08 20.73 8.55
CA ALA A 43 9.17 21.70 8.47
C ALA A 43 9.57 21.89 6.98
N VAL A 44 9.36 23.10 6.45
CA VAL A 44 9.62 23.44 5.06
C VAL A 44 10.96 24.17 4.94
N ALA A 45 11.82 23.70 4.04
CA ALA A 45 13.07 24.35 3.67
C ALA A 45 13.18 24.46 2.15
N THR A 46 13.87 25.48 1.65
CA THR A 46 14.31 25.56 0.24
C THR A 46 15.68 24.92 0.10
N VAL A 47 15.91 24.24 -1.03
CA VAL A 47 17.21 23.61 -1.36
C VAL A 47 17.66 24.02 -2.75
N ILE A 48 18.98 24.23 -2.91
CA ILE A 48 19.57 24.69 -4.17
C ILE A 48 19.66 23.54 -5.18
N SER A 49 19.88 22.31 -4.71
CA SER A 49 20.02 21.11 -5.53
C SER A 49 19.29 19.92 -4.88
N ARG A 50 19.22 18.81 -5.60
CA ARG A 50 18.63 17.56 -5.07
C ARG A 50 19.26 17.18 -3.73
N PRO A 51 18.50 17.12 -2.62
CA PRO A 51 19.03 16.79 -1.33
C PRO A 51 19.40 15.30 -1.24
N THR A 52 20.50 15.01 -0.59
CA THR A 52 20.87 13.63 -0.22
C THR A 52 20.05 13.17 0.99
N LYS A 53 19.90 11.85 1.17
CA LYS A 53 19.24 11.28 2.36
C LYS A 53 19.92 11.80 3.67
N GLY A 54 21.24 11.90 3.68
CA GLY A 54 22.00 12.41 4.84
C GLY A 54 21.64 13.87 5.17
N GLN A 55 21.50 14.73 4.16
CA GLN A 55 21.06 16.13 4.38
C GLN A 55 19.64 16.17 4.93
N LEU A 56 18.70 15.40 4.37
CA LEU A 56 17.32 15.33 4.86
C LEU A 56 17.25 14.79 6.30
N THR A 57 18.05 13.78 6.64
CA THR A 57 18.16 13.27 8.01
C THR A 57 18.68 14.34 8.98
N THR A 58 19.69 15.12 8.59
CA THR A 58 20.20 16.22 9.39
C THR A 58 19.15 17.31 9.56
N MET A 59 18.45 17.71 8.50
CA MET A 59 17.35 18.67 8.56
C MET A 59 16.24 18.18 9.50
N TRP A 60 15.84 16.94 9.38
CA TRP A 60 14.83 16.33 10.26
C TRP A 60 15.28 16.35 11.72
N ALA A 61 16.53 16.00 12.00
CA ALA A 61 17.08 15.91 13.36
C ALA A 61 17.00 17.24 14.12
N THR A 62 17.04 18.38 13.44
CA THR A 62 16.95 19.69 14.11
C THR A 62 15.62 19.87 14.86
N ARG A 63 14.58 19.14 14.46
CA ARG A 63 13.24 19.17 15.08
C ARG A 63 12.78 17.83 15.63
N GLY A 64 12.96 16.76 14.89
CA GLY A 64 12.48 15.43 15.25
C GLY A 64 13.07 14.89 16.56
N THR A 65 14.28 15.28 16.90
CA THR A 65 14.89 14.93 18.20
C THR A 65 14.35 15.73 19.39
N LYS A 66 13.61 16.81 19.14
CA LYS A 66 13.06 17.70 20.18
C LYS A 66 11.59 17.38 20.55
N THR A 67 10.96 16.45 19.86
CA THR A 67 9.56 16.10 20.07
C THR A 67 9.34 14.61 19.90
N ALA A 68 8.36 14.05 20.63
CA ALA A 68 7.88 12.69 20.43
C ALA A 68 6.83 12.61 19.30
N MET A 69 6.35 13.75 18.84
CA MET A 69 5.33 13.83 17.78
C MET A 69 5.97 13.67 16.40
N PRO A 70 5.20 13.23 15.39
CA PRO A 70 5.73 13.04 14.05
C PRO A 70 6.19 14.36 13.44
N VAL A 71 7.37 14.35 12.84
CA VAL A 71 7.96 15.47 12.10
C VAL A 71 8.23 15.02 10.67
N VAL A 72 7.79 15.84 9.73
CA VAL A 72 8.05 15.68 8.30
C VAL A 72 8.85 16.86 7.80
N VAL A 73 9.89 16.61 7.02
CA VAL A 73 10.65 17.64 6.30
C VAL A 73 10.18 17.69 4.86
N ALA A 74 9.88 18.88 4.37
CA ALA A 74 9.62 19.19 2.97
C ALA A 74 10.76 20.07 2.43
N ALA A 75 11.60 19.50 1.57
CA ALA A 75 12.69 20.20 0.92
C ALA A 75 12.25 20.64 -0.50
N VAL A 76 12.12 21.95 -0.72
CA VAL A 76 11.60 22.55 -1.95
C VAL A 76 12.77 23.01 -2.82
N GLY A 77 12.90 22.43 -3.99
CA GLY A 77 13.94 22.78 -4.97
C GLY A 77 13.36 23.08 -6.36
N THR A 78 14.24 23.40 -7.31
CA THR A 78 13.85 23.69 -8.71
C THR A 78 13.32 22.46 -9.45
N GLU A 79 13.74 21.25 -9.05
CA GLU A 79 13.31 19.99 -9.66
C GLU A 79 12.00 19.46 -9.06
N GLY A 80 11.52 20.04 -7.94
CA GLY A 80 10.35 19.60 -7.22
C GLY A 80 10.56 19.58 -5.70
N VAL A 81 9.74 18.82 -5.01
CA VAL A 81 9.71 18.74 -3.55
C VAL A 81 10.06 17.33 -3.10
N TRP A 82 10.93 17.22 -2.10
CA TRP A 82 11.26 15.96 -1.41
C TRP A 82 10.64 15.96 -0.02
N ILE A 83 9.98 14.85 0.32
CA ILE A 83 9.33 14.64 1.63
C ILE A 83 10.09 13.57 2.38
N TYR A 84 10.37 13.80 3.66
CA TYR A 84 11.14 12.89 4.49
C TYR A 84 10.69 12.92 5.97
N SER A 85 10.44 11.74 6.57
CA SER A 85 9.97 11.59 7.95
C SER A 85 10.96 10.85 8.86
N ASN A 86 12.16 10.50 8.39
CA ASN A 86 13.21 9.76 9.12
C ASN A 86 12.75 8.40 9.68
N ARG A 87 11.88 7.70 9.00
CA ARG A 87 11.54 6.33 9.36
C ARG A 87 12.62 5.37 8.87
N THR A 88 12.83 4.30 9.64
CA THR A 88 13.82 3.26 9.32
C THR A 88 13.55 2.67 7.94
N GLY A 89 14.59 2.53 7.13
CA GLY A 89 14.49 1.98 5.78
C GLY A 89 13.92 2.94 4.71
N GLN A 90 13.40 4.10 5.11
CA GLN A 90 12.74 5.04 4.20
C GLN A 90 13.68 5.60 3.14
N THR A 91 13.22 5.59 1.89
CA THR A 91 13.74 6.40 0.80
C THR A 91 13.02 7.76 0.81
N PRO A 92 13.71 8.90 0.60
CA PRO A 92 13.03 10.19 0.45
C PRO A 92 12.01 10.14 -0.69
N LEU A 93 10.80 10.61 -0.44
CA LEU A 93 9.76 10.72 -1.47
C LEU A 93 10.07 11.93 -2.35
N GLY A 94 10.23 11.74 -3.63
CA GLY A 94 10.46 12.86 -4.56
C GLY A 94 11.55 12.59 -5.61
N PRO A 95 11.74 13.52 -6.54
CA PRO A 95 11.08 14.85 -6.59
C PRO A 95 9.61 14.76 -6.96
N LEU A 96 8.77 15.47 -6.23
CA LEU A 96 7.32 15.56 -6.48
C LEU A 96 6.98 16.92 -7.08
N PRO A 97 6.04 17.02 -8.02
CA PRO A 97 5.47 18.30 -8.44
C PRO A 97 4.92 19.07 -7.23
N HIS A 98 5.08 20.41 -7.21
CA HIS A 98 4.65 21.25 -6.08
C HIS A 98 3.20 21.04 -5.67
N ALA A 99 2.29 20.98 -6.64
CA ALA A 99 0.87 20.73 -6.36
C ALA A 99 0.63 19.38 -5.66
N GLN A 100 1.30 18.33 -6.11
CA GLN A 100 1.20 17.00 -5.50
C GLN A 100 1.78 16.98 -4.07
N ALA A 101 2.95 17.61 -3.87
CA ALA A 101 3.56 17.71 -2.56
C ALA A 101 2.68 18.49 -1.58
N THR A 102 2.13 19.64 -2.02
CA THR A 102 1.21 20.46 -1.23
C THR A 102 0.02 19.64 -0.73
N ILE A 103 -0.62 18.89 -1.62
CA ILE A 103 -1.81 18.10 -1.26
C ILE A 103 -1.47 16.98 -0.28
N ARG A 104 -0.33 16.28 -0.46
CA ARG A 104 0.14 15.24 0.47
C ARG A 104 0.42 15.79 1.85
N LEU A 105 1.18 16.87 1.90
CA LEU A 105 1.54 17.52 3.15
C LEU A 105 0.29 18.09 3.83
N GLN A 106 -0.64 18.68 3.07
CA GLN A 106 -1.90 19.17 3.60
C GLN A 106 -2.75 18.02 4.19
N SER A 107 -2.82 16.88 3.51
CA SER A 107 -3.56 15.71 4.03
C SER A 107 -3.01 15.18 5.35
N ILE A 108 -1.72 15.38 5.64
CA ILE A 108 -1.10 15.06 6.92
C ILE A 108 -1.49 16.09 8.00
N LEU A 109 -1.49 17.39 7.66
CA LEU A 109 -1.88 18.46 8.56
C LEU A 109 -3.35 18.42 8.96
N ASP A 110 -4.21 17.92 8.07
CA ASP A 110 -5.66 17.84 8.27
C ASP A 110 -6.08 16.71 9.20
N GLU A 111 -5.17 15.75 9.49
CA GLU A 111 -5.50 14.66 10.42
C GLU A 111 -5.74 15.19 11.84
N PRO A 112 -6.64 14.55 12.62
CA PRO A 112 -7.10 15.07 13.92
C PRO A 112 -6.03 15.16 14.99
N ASP A 113 -4.97 14.33 14.88
CA ASP A 113 -3.87 14.27 15.84
C ASP A 113 -2.61 13.64 15.24
N GLY A 114 -1.51 13.65 15.99
CA GLY A 114 -0.22 13.12 15.56
C GLY A 114 -0.20 11.60 15.33
N ILE A 115 -1.07 10.81 15.97
CA ILE A 115 -1.15 9.36 15.76
C ILE A 115 -1.75 9.08 14.38
N GLN A 116 -2.88 9.72 14.05
CA GLN A 116 -3.53 9.58 12.75
C GLN A 116 -2.67 10.16 11.63
N ALA A 117 -2.01 11.31 11.89
CA ALA A 117 -1.01 11.85 10.97
C ALA A 117 0.14 10.87 10.71
N THR A 118 0.60 10.11 11.72
CA THR A 118 1.60 9.06 11.54
C THR A 118 1.09 7.93 10.64
N GLN A 119 -0.16 7.52 10.81
CA GLN A 119 -0.78 6.52 9.92
C GLN A 119 -0.91 7.04 8.49
N ARG A 120 -1.27 8.32 8.32
CA ARG A 120 -1.34 8.97 7.00
C ARG A 120 0.03 9.04 6.32
N ILE A 121 1.08 9.43 7.07
CA ILE A 121 2.46 9.42 6.57
C ILE A 121 2.84 8.01 6.09
N ARG A 122 2.57 6.97 6.89
CA ARG A 122 2.83 5.57 6.51
C ARG A 122 2.10 5.16 5.23
N ALA A 123 0.84 5.51 5.12
CA ALA A 123 0.05 5.21 3.94
C ALA A 123 0.63 5.88 2.67
N ILE A 124 1.08 7.13 2.78
CA ILE A 124 1.72 7.86 1.68
C ILE A 124 3.05 7.20 1.29
N GLU A 125 3.86 6.80 2.26
CA GLU A 125 5.14 6.12 2.03
C GLU A 125 4.94 4.74 1.40
N GLN A 126 4.04 3.93 1.93
CA GLN A 126 3.72 2.59 1.41
C GLN A 126 3.16 2.65 -0.02
N ALA A 127 2.29 3.59 -0.30
CA ALA A 127 1.76 3.78 -1.64
C ALA A 127 2.89 4.11 -2.65
N TYR A 128 3.92 4.83 -2.22
CA TYR A 128 5.08 5.15 -3.07
C TYR A 128 6.03 3.96 -3.24
N ASP A 129 6.28 3.18 -2.18
CA ASP A 129 7.24 2.06 -2.19
C ASP A 129 6.65 0.78 -2.81
N THR A 130 5.34 0.51 -2.62
CA THR A 130 4.75 -0.79 -2.95
C THR A 130 4.39 -0.96 -4.42
N ILE A 131 4.11 0.13 -5.17
CA ILE A 131 3.56 0.03 -6.53
C ILE A 131 4.34 0.88 -7.55
N GLY A 132 5.20 1.80 -7.14
CA GLY A 132 5.91 2.72 -8.04
C GLY A 132 4.98 3.69 -8.78
N VAL A 133 3.69 3.73 -8.41
CA VAL A 133 2.65 4.58 -8.98
C VAL A 133 1.94 5.29 -7.84
N ALA A 134 2.14 6.60 -7.78
CA ALA A 134 1.46 7.44 -6.82
C ALA A 134 -0.04 7.53 -7.13
N GLY A 135 -0.88 7.38 -6.09
CA GLY A 135 -2.28 7.71 -6.17
C GLY A 135 -3.26 6.55 -6.29
N PHE A 136 -2.81 5.28 -6.29
CA PHE A 136 -3.75 4.18 -6.10
C PHE A 136 -3.20 3.07 -5.20
N SER A 137 -4.09 2.38 -4.50
CA SER A 137 -3.79 1.16 -3.76
C SER A 137 -4.83 0.09 -4.04
N ASN A 138 -4.40 -1.16 -4.01
CA ASN A 138 -5.25 -2.31 -4.31
C ASN A 138 -5.19 -3.33 -3.18
N HIS A 139 -6.33 -3.55 -2.56
CA HIS A 139 -6.49 -4.49 -1.47
C HIS A 139 -7.34 -5.68 -1.94
N PHE A 140 -6.69 -6.68 -2.49
CA PHE A 140 -7.27 -7.96 -2.91
C PHE A 140 -8.41 -7.90 -3.95
N LEU A 141 -8.82 -6.73 -4.45
CA LEU A 141 -9.89 -6.64 -5.46
C LEU A 141 -9.38 -7.08 -6.83
N PHE A 142 -8.23 -6.57 -7.25
CA PHE A 142 -7.61 -6.89 -8.53
C PHE A 142 -6.23 -7.53 -8.34
N ALA A 143 -5.65 -8.09 -9.40
CA ALA A 143 -4.25 -8.48 -9.43
C ALA A 143 -3.38 -7.24 -9.75
N ALA A 144 -2.46 -6.88 -8.86
CA ALA A 144 -1.62 -5.69 -8.99
C ALA A 144 -0.84 -5.68 -10.31
N TYR A 145 -0.24 -6.81 -10.69
CA TYR A 145 0.48 -6.92 -11.95
C TYR A 145 -0.43 -6.67 -13.16
N HIS A 146 -1.66 -7.21 -13.15
CA HIS A 146 -2.64 -7.00 -14.22
C HIS A 146 -3.01 -5.52 -14.35
N LEU A 147 -3.24 -4.82 -13.22
CA LEU A 147 -3.51 -3.38 -13.21
C LEU A 147 -2.37 -2.55 -13.80
N GLN A 148 -1.12 -2.92 -13.50
CA GLN A 148 0.06 -2.14 -13.90
C GLN A 148 0.54 -2.41 -15.32
N ARG A 149 0.34 -3.63 -15.84
CA ARG A 149 0.94 -4.08 -17.09
C ARG A 149 -0.06 -4.31 -18.21
N ASP A 150 -1.20 -4.92 -17.91
CA ASP A 150 -2.14 -5.33 -18.93
C ASP A 150 -3.24 -4.29 -19.14
N VAL A 151 -3.76 -3.69 -18.06
CA VAL A 151 -4.81 -2.67 -18.14
C VAL A 151 -4.34 -1.42 -18.93
N PRO A 152 -3.11 -0.89 -18.78
CA PRO A 152 -2.62 0.20 -19.62
C PRO A 152 -2.48 -0.13 -21.12
N ARG A 153 -2.49 -1.42 -21.49
CA ARG A 153 -2.45 -1.85 -22.89
C ARG A 153 -3.82 -1.97 -23.55
N ARG A 154 -4.87 -1.64 -22.83
CA ARG A 154 -6.25 -1.63 -23.39
C ARG A 154 -6.35 -0.61 -24.52
N GLY A 155 -7.14 -0.93 -25.54
CA GLY A 155 -7.33 -0.03 -26.67
C GLY A 155 -8.09 1.27 -26.33
N ASP A 156 -8.84 1.25 -25.22
CA ASP A 156 -9.61 2.40 -24.70
C ASP A 156 -8.84 3.21 -23.64
N TRP A 157 -7.55 2.88 -23.38
CA TRP A 157 -6.76 3.52 -22.34
C TRP A 157 -6.58 5.02 -22.54
N VAL A 158 -6.12 5.43 -23.72
CA VAL A 158 -5.83 6.84 -24.06
C VAL A 158 -7.11 7.68 -23.98
N GLU A 159 -8.22 7.20 -24.51
CA GLU A 159 -9.52 7.87 -24.42
C GLU A 159 -9.95 8.08 -22.96
N ASN A 160 -9.70 7.08 -22.10
CA ASN A 160 -10.02 7.20 -20.68
C ASN A 160 -9.08 8.13 -19.92
N VAL A 161 -7.82 8.28 -20.31
CA VAL A 161 -6.93 9.35 -19.79
C VAL A 161 -7.52 10.74 -20.12
N GLU A 162 -7.94 10.97 -21.35
CA GLU A 162 -8.56 12.24 -21.75
C GLU A 162 -9.85 12.52 -20.98
N ARG A 163 -10.72 11.50 -20.83
CA ARG A 163 -11.97 11.61 -20.02
C ARG A 163 -11.67 11.95 -18.56
N ALA A 164 -10.67 11.32 -17.97
CA ALA A 164 -10.28 11.54 -16.58
C ALA A 164 -9.90 12.99 -16.28
N THR A 165 -9.23 13.68 -17.20
CA THR A 165 -8.78 15.08 -17.02
C THR A 165 -9.92 16.00 -16.56
N SER A 166 -11.13 15.80 -17.10
CA SER A 166 -12.33 16.58 -16.71
C SER A 166 -12.93 16.16 -15.38
N MET A 167 -12.58 14.98 -14.86
CA MET A 167 -13.13 14.38 -13.64
C MET A 167 -12.23 14.64 -12.41
N LEU A 168 -10.90 14.64 -12.60
CA LEU A 168 -9.90 14.77 -11.53
C LEU A 168 -10.13 15.98 -10.57
N PRO A 169 -10.54 17.19 -11.03
CA PRO A 169 -10.79 18.30 -10.12
C PRO A 169 -12.11 18.21 -9.34
N LYS A 170 -13.01 17.31 -9.73
CA LYS A 170 -14.35 17.20 -9.15
C LYS A 170 -14.33 16.37 -7.87
N ARG A 171 -15.25 16.68 -6.94
CA ARG A 171 -15.38 16.01 -5.65
C ARG A 171 -16.85 15.75 -5.31
N GLY A 172 -17.10 14.81 -4.41
CA GLY A 172 -18.43 14.51 -3.89
C GLY A 172 -19.46 14.23 -5.01
N ARG A 173 -20.66 14.83 -4.90
CA ARG A 173 -21.75 14.64 -5.88
C ARG A 173 -21.37 15.10 -7.29
N ALA A 174 -20.53 16.12 -7.44
CA ALA A 174 -20.08 16.58 -8.75
C ALA A 174 -19.21 15.53 -9.46
N LEU A 175 -18.41 14.78 -8.70
CA LEU A 175 -17.63 13.66 -9.25
C LEU A 175 -18.56 12.50 -9.64
N ILE A 176 -19.52 12.15 -8.79
CA ILE A 176 -20.54 11.10 -9.11
C ILE A 176 -21.27 11.41 -10.42
N GLY A 177 -21.71 12.67 -10.60
CA GLY A 177 -22.32 13.10 -11.86
C GLY A 177 -21.37 13.02 -13.06
N ALA A 178 -20.08 13.40 -12.87
CA ALA A 178 -19.06 13.30 -13.93
C ALA A 178 -18.73 11.86 -14.32
N LEU A 179 -18.84 10.90 -13.38
CA LEU A 179 -18.71 9.48 -13.63
C LEU A 179 -19.91 8.88 -14.38
N GLY A 180 -20.90 9.71 -14.73
CA GLY A 180 -22.07 9.30 -15.54
C GLY A 180 -23.23 8.71 -14.74
N PHE A 181 -23.24 8.85 -13.41
CA PHE A 181 -24.34 8.40 -12.59
C PHE A 181 -25.42 9.47 -12.40
N THR A 182 -26.68 9.05 -12.38
CA THR A 182 -27.75 9.71 -11.65
C THR A 182 -27.86 9.10 -10.26
N SER A 183 -28.34 9.87 -9.27
CA SER A 183 -28.37 9.40 -7.89
C SER A 183 -29.69 9.73 -7.20
N ASP A 184 -30.22 8.76 -6.45
CA ASP A 184 -31.33 8.95 -5.51
C ASP A 184 -30.77 8.97 -4.08
N ASP A 185 -31.36 9.76 -3.20
CA ASP A 185 -30.95 9.78 -1.79
C ASP A 185 -31.38 8.48 -1.08
N ALA A 186 -30.47 7.98 -0.22
CA ALA A 186 -30.65 6.79 0.59
C ALA A 186 -30.45 7.10 2.09
N PRO A 187 -30.85 6.19 2.99
CA PRO A 187 -30.69 6.38 4.44
C PRO A 187 -29.24 6.73 4.83
N GLY A 188 -29.11 7.57 5.86
CA GLY A 188 -27.81 8.03 6.34
C GLY A 188 -27.09 9.02 5.42
N GLY A 189 -27.77 9.56 4.38
CA GLY A 189 -27.15 10.46 3.40
C GLY A 189 -26.28 9.73 2.37
N ALA A 190 -26.42 8.41 2.26
CA ALA A 190 -25.89 7.63 1.16
C ALA A 190 -26.70 7.88 -0.13
N LEU A 191 -26.20 7.41 -1.26
CA LEU A 191 -26.82 7.56 -2.57
C LEU A 191 -26.96 6.20 -3.24
N VAL A 192 -28.11 5.96 -3.85
CA VAL A 192 -28.28 4.86 -4.83
C VAL A 192 -27.89 5.39 -6.20
N LEU A 193 -26.84 4.82 -6.78
CA LEU A 193 -26.32 5.23 -8.08
C LEU A 193 -26.97 4.41 -9.21
N ARG A 194 -27.44 5.12 -10.25
CA ARG A 194 -28.03 4.54 -11.44
C ARG A 194 -27.23 4.90 -12.68
N SER A 195 -27.12 3.96 -13.59
CA SER A 195 -26.58 4.24 -14.92
C SER A 195 -27.61 4.99 -15.80
N ALA A 196 -27.18 5.40 -16.99
CA ALA A 196 -28.05 6.03 -17.97
C ALA A 196 -29.27 5.18 -18.37
N SER A 197 -29.17 3.85 -18.26
CA SER A 197 -30.29 2.92 -18.47
C SER A 197 -31.32 2.92 -17.32
N GLY A 198 -31.08 3.68 -16.23
CA GLY A 198 -31.88 3.70 -15.00
C GLY A 198 -31.65 2.51 -14.07
N SER A 199 -30.77 1.59 -14.42
CA SER A 199 -30.42 0.42 -13.58
C SER A 199 -29.58 0.84 -12.37
N ARG A 200 -29.91 0.32 -11.18
CA ARG A 200 -29.10 0.50 -9.96
C ARG A 200 -27.76 -0.22 -10.13
N ARG A 201 -26.65 0.46 -9.84
CA ARG A 201 -25.31 -0.11 -10.03
C ARG A 201 -24.48 -0.16 -8.75
N ALA A 202 -24.57 0.88 -7.95
CA ALA A 202 -23.77 1.01 -6.75
C ALA A 202 -24.50 1.79 -5.65
N ILE A 203 -23.99 1.67 -4.44
CA ILE A 203 -24.23 2.61 -3.35
C ILE A 203 -23.04 3.56 -3.29
N ALA A 204 -23.26 4.86 -3.14
CA ALA A 204 -22.20 5.80 -2.78
C ALA A 204 -22.41 6.33 -1.36
N VAL A 205 -21.34 6.37 -0.58
CA VAL A 205 -21.28 6.97 0.75
C VAL A 205 -20.32 8.14 0.70
N LEU A 206 -20.83 9.34 0.90
CA LEU A 206 -20.04 10.57 0.90
C LEU A 206 -19.68 10.92 2.34
N LEU A 207 -18.39 10.85 2.68
CA LEU A 207 -17.88 11.13 4.01
C LEU A 207 -17.67 12.63 4.20
N ASP A 208 -17.96 13.10 5.39
CA ASP A 208 -17.56 14.41 5.85
C ASP A 208 -16.06 14.41 6.21
N GLU A 209 -15.45 15.59 6.35
CA GLU A 209 -14.01 15.72 6.67
C GLU A 209 -13.59 15.01 7.95
N SER A 210 -14.48 14.96 8.94
CA SER A 210 -14.25 14.31 10.23
C SER A 210 -14.50 12.81 10.25
N GLU A 211 -15.05 12.23 9.19
CA GLU A 211 -15.37 10.81 9.10
C GLU A 211 -14.20 10.03 8.46
N HIS A 212 -14.01 8.80 8.91
CA HIS A 212 -13.00 7.87 8.38
C HIS A 212 -13.69 6.65 7.80
N PHE A 213 -13.08 6.01 6.79
CA PHE A 213 -13.65 4.86 6.07
C PHE A 213 -14.07 3.74 7.01
N ASP A 214 -13.21 3.36 7.94
CA ASP A 214 -13.31 2.14 8.73
C ASP A 214 -13.65 2.41 10.22
N GLN A 215 -13.73 3.67 10.64
CA GLN A 215 -14.07 4.03 12.01
C GLN A 215 -15.59 4.24 12.16
N LYS A 216 -16.10 3.91 13.36
CA LYS A 216 -17.51 4.09 13.67
C LYS A 216 -17.92 5.56 13.55
N SER A 217 -18.88 5.85 12.69
CA SER A 217 -19.45 7.17 12.52
C SER A 217 -20.70 7.33 13.39
N PRO A 218 -20.88 8.49 14.09
CA PRO A 218 -22.11 8.81 14.78
C PRO A 218 -23.36 8.81 13.87
N ARG A 219 -23.17 9.09 12.59
CA ARG A 219 -24.23 9.14 11.54
C ARG A 219 -24.88 7.78 11.32
N TYR A 220 -24.09 6.70 11.33
CA TYR A 220 -24.55 5.37 10.93
C TYR A 220 -24.59 4.37 12.11
N GLN A 221 -23.96 4.67 13.23
CA GLN A 221 -23.67 3.73 14.32
C GLN A 221 -22.76 2.54 13.88
N LEU A 222 -22.29 2.56 12.65
CA LEU A 222 -21.36 1.66 11.97
C LEU A 222 -20.23 2.48 11.34
N SER A 223 -19.21 1.83 10.79
CA SER A 223 -18.29 2.53 9.88
C SER A 223 -19.02 2.86 8.58
N PRO A 224 -18.61 3.93 7.86
CA PRO A 224 -19.18 4.27 6.56
C PRO A 224 -19.14 3.12 5.55
N VAL A 225 -18.04 2.36 5.55
CA VAL A 225 -17.88 1.15 4.71
C VAL A 225 -18.93 0.09 5.06
N ALA A 226 -19.06 -0.26 6.34
CA ALA A 226 -20.05 -1.25 6.78
C ALA A 226 -21.49 -0.81 6.47
N HIS A 227 -21.80 0.50 6.64
CA HIS A 227 -23.09 1.06 6.27
C HIS A 227 -23.37 0.94 4.77
N GLY A 228 -22.38 1.27 3.92
CA GLY A 228 -22.50 1.14 2.46
C GLY A 228 -22.71 -0.30 2.03
N LEU A 229 -21.99 -1.26 2.60
CA LEU A 229 -22.11 -2.68 2.31
C LEU A 229 -23.49 -3.25 2.73
N GLU A 230 -24.02 -2.82 3.88
CA GLU A 230 -25.37 -3.21 4.31
C GLU A 230 -26.43 -2.67 3.36
N LEU A 231 -26.31 -1.41 2.93
CA LEU A 231 -27.19 -0.84 1.93
C LEU A 231 -27.09 -1.57 0.57
N ALA A 232 -25.89 -1.89 0.11
CA ALA A 232 -25.68 -2.61 -1.14
C ALA A 232 -26.37 -3.98 -1.13
N LYS A 233 -26.29 -4.69 -0.01
CA LYS A 233 -27.00 -5.98 0.17
C LYS A 233 -28.52 -5.80 0.13
N ARG A 234 -29.04 -4.74 0.75
CA ARG A 234 -30.48 -4.46 0.78
C ARG A 234 -31.03 -4.04 -0.58
N GLU A 235 -30.27 -3.23 -1.33
CA GLU A 235 -30.64 -2.72 -2.66
C GLU A 235 -30.25 -3.69 -3.80
N ASP A 236 -29.65 -4.83 -3.48
CA ASP A 236 -29.12 -5.86 -4.40
C ASP A 236 -28.23 -5.26 -5.50
N VAL A 237 -27.29 -4.39 -5.10
CA VAL A 237 -26.29 -3.80 -6.00
C VAL A 237 -24.92 -4.44 -5.82
N GLN A 238 -24.12 -4.43 -6.88
CA GLN A 238 -22.83 -5.15 -6.91
C GLN A 238 -21.67 -4.37 -6.31
N TRP A 239 -21.81 -3.04 -6.19
CA TRP A 239 -20.68 -2.19 -5.87
C TRP A 239 -21.03 -1.14 -4.81
N VAL A 240 -20.01 -0.79 -4.01
CA VAL A 240 -20.08 0.33 -3.06
C VAL A 240 -18.90 1.26 -3.35
N ILE A 241 -19.20 2.54 -3.54
CA ILE A 241 -18.20 3.60 -3.68
C ILE A 241 -18.23 4.43 -2.41
N VAL A 242 -17.10 4.54 -1.73
CA VAL A 242 -16.97 5.42 -0.56
C VAL A 242 -16.01 6.54 -0.90
N LEU A 243 -16.46 7.78 -0.74
CA LEU A 243 -15.69 8.98 -1.08
C LEU A 243 -15.39 9.80 0.16
N ARG A 244 -14.13 10.18 0.31
CA ARG A 244 -13.66 11.15 1.29
C ARG A 244 -12.74 12.15 0.60
N GLN A 245 -13.18 13.39 0.45
CA GLN A 245 -12.39 14.43 -0.24
C GLN A 245 -11.90 13.98 -1.65
N SER A 246 -10.59 13.74 -1.83
CA SER A 246 -9.99 13.26 -3.07
C SER A 246 -9.90 11.73 -3.18
N THR A 247 -10.17 11.02 -2.10
CA THR A 247 -9.99 9.57 -2.04
C THR A 247 -11.30 8.83 -2.32
N LEU A 248 -11.25 7.89 -3.27
CA LEU A 248 -12.34 7.00 -3.62
C LEU A 248 -11.96 5.57 -3.33
N ARG A 249 -12.86 4.81 -2.70
CA ARG A 249 -12.72 3.35 -2.57
C ARG A 249 -13.89 2.65 -3.26
N LEU A 250 -13.58 1.60 -4.02
CA LEU A 250 -14.56 0.70 -4.61
C LEU A 250 -14.52 -0.64 -3.85
N TYR A 251 -15.65 -1.02 -3.29
CA TYR A 251 -15.85 -2.29 -2.58
C TYR A 251 -16.82 -3.19 -3.33
N PRO A 252 -16.64 -4.52 -3.31
CA PRO A 252 -17.65 -5.44 -3.80
C PRO A 252 -18.85 -5.49 -2.84
N GLY A 253 -20.05 -5.33 -3.36
CA GLY A 253 -21.29 -5.47 -2.59
C GLY A 253 -21.70 -6.93 -2.36
N ARG A 254 -20.94 -7.90 -2.88
CA ARG A 254 -21.18 -9.35 -2.77
C ARG A 254 -19.94 -10.07 -2.27
N ASP A 255 -20.13 -11.16 -1.54
CA ASP A 255 -19.06 -12.01 -1.07
C ASP A 255 -18.36 -12.75 -2.21
N GLY A 256 -17.07 -13.08 -2.01
CA GLY A 256 -16.30 -13.88 -2.95
C GLY A 256 -15.83 -13.14 -4.21
N VAL A 257 -15.94 -11.83 -4.26
CA VAL A 257 -15.42 -10.99 -5.35
C VAL A 257 -14.00 -10.53 -5.00
N GLY A 258 -13.08 -10.61 -5.99
CA GLY A 258 -11.68 -10.23 -5.85
C GLY A 258 -10.74 -11.41 -6.01
N VAL A 259 -9.44 -11.14 -6.02
CA VAL A 259 -8.39 -12.17 -6.20
C VAL A 259 -7.96 -12.83 -4.89
N GLY A 260 -8.38 -12.29 -3.73
CA GLY A 260 -8.13 -12.85 -2.39
C GLY A 260 -9.42 -13.39 -1.77
N GLN A 261 -9.30 -14.38 -0.87
CA GLN A 261 -10.43 -14.83 -0.05
C GLN A 261 -10.50 -14.01 1.25
N ARG A 262 -10.87 -12.74 1.12
CA ARG A 262 -11.01 -11.80 2.24
C ARG A 262 -12.46 -11.34 2.39
N GLY A 263 -12.77 -10.75 3.53
CA GLY A 263 -14.07 -10.12 3.77
C GLY A 263 -14.32 -8.92 2.83
N GLN A 264 -15.58 -8.59 2.57
CA GLN A 264 -15.95 -7.48 1.69
C GLN A 264 -15.33 -6.14 2.11
N SER A 265 -15.25 -5.86 3.40
CA SER A 265 -14.67 -4.63 3.94
C SER A 265 -13.15 -4.54 3.82
N GLU A 266 -12.47 -5.67 3.63
CA GLU A 266 -11.01 -5.77 3.45
C GLU A 266 -10.63 -5.82 1.96
N THR A 267 -11.62 -6.00 1.07
CA THR A 267 -11.44 -6.15 -0.37
C THR A 267 -11.87 -4.86 -1.05
N TYR A 268 -10.92 -4.06 -1.51
CA TYR A 268 -11.24 -2.80 -2.19
C TYR A 268 -10.12 -2.31 -3.09
N PHE A 269 -10.46 -1.40 -3.97
CA PHE A 269 -9.53 -0.63 -4.77
C PHE A 269 -9.69 0.84 -4.42
N GLU A 270 -8.58 1.53 -4.15
CA GLU A 270 -8.55 2.94 -3.76
C GLU A 270 -7.86 3.78 -4.82
N LEU A 271 -8.45 4.91 -5.15
CA LEU A 271 -7.81 6.01 -5.88
C LEU A 271 -7.78 7.26 -5.01
N ASP A 272 -6.64 7.91 -4.94
CA ASP A 272 -6.53 9.26 -4.45
C ASP A 272 -6.30 10.22 -5.64
N LEU A 273 -7.35 10.93 -6.05
CA LEU A 273 -7.33 11.82 -7.23
C LEU A 273 -6.36 12.98 -7.10
N ALA A 274 -5.88 13.25 -5.89
CA ALA A 274 -4.90 14.27 -5.64
C ALA A 274 -3.46 13.80 -5.92
N PHE A 275 -3.27 12.48 -5.99
CA PHE A 275 -1.97 11.83 -6.13
C PHE A 275 -1.88 10.96 -7.39
N LEU A 276 -3.01 10.79 -8.04
CA LEU A 276 -3.08 9.94 -9.23
C LEU A 276 -2.21 10.54 -10.34
N ASP A 277 -1.23 9.76 -10.76
CA ASP A 277 -0.36 10.12 -11.87
C ASP A 277 -1.17 10.24 -13.16
N ASP A 278 -0.88 11.23 -14.00
CA ASP A 278 -1.61 11.48 -15.24
C ASP A 278 -1.66 10.22 -16.11
N GLU A 279 -0.57 9.44 -16.13
CA GLU A 279 -0.47 8.18 -16.85
C GLU A 279 -1.52 7.14 -16.40
N PHE A 280 -1.87 7.13 -15.11
CA PHE A 280 -2.83 6.17 -14.53
C PHE A 280 -4.22 6.76 -14.28
N SER A 281 -4.44 7.98 -14.70
CA SER A 281 -5.74 8.66 -14.54
C SER A 281 -6.89 7.93 -15.22
N ALA A 282 -6.63 7.14 -16.28
CA ALA A 282 -7.59 6.26 -16.93
C ALA A 282 -8.27 5.27 -15.97
N LEU A 283 -7.63 4.89 -14.85
CA LEU A 283 -8.24 3.99 -13.86
C LEU A 283 -9.51 4.57 -13.24
N LEU A 284 -9.63 5.91 -13.18
CA LEU A 284 -10.82 6.55 -12.64
C LEU A 284 -12.07 6.22 -13.47
N PRO A 285 -12.17 6.56 -14.76
CA PRO A 285 -13.34 6.17 -15.56
C PRO A 285 -13.44 4.66 -15.82
N LEU A 286 -12.33 3.93 -15.98
CA LEU A 286 -12.32 2.50 -16.25
C LEU A 286 -12.84 1.63 -15.09
N ILE A 287 -12.76 2.13 -13.85
CA ILE A 287 -13.14 1.35 -12.66
C ILE A 287 -14.37 1.94 -11.95
N PHE A 288 -14.57 3.26 -12.00
CA PHE A 288 -15.60 3.92 -11.19
C PHE A 288 -16.76 4.50 -11.98
N SER A 289 -16.73 4.56 -13.33
CA SER A 289 -17.81 5.15 -14.08
C SER A 289 -19.08 4.27 -14.11
N ALA A 290 -20.22 4.89 -14.39
CA ALA A 290 -21.50 4.19 -14.53
C ALA A 290 -21.43 3.10 -15.61
N GLU A 291 -20.73 3.35 -16.70
CA GLU A 291 -20.47 2.43 -17.79
C GLU A 291 -19.52 1.30 -17.36
N ALA A 292 -18.46 1.64 -16.61
CA ALA A 292 -17.52 0.66 -16.08
C ALA A 292 -18.16 -0.35 -15.13
N LEU A 293 -19.10 0.11 -14.29
CA LEU A 293 -19.84 -0.73 -13.34
C LEU A 293 -21.08 -1.41 -13.93
N GLU A 294 -21.33 -1.29 -15.23
CA GLU A 294 -22.33 -2.12 -15.90
C GLU A 294 -21.89 -3.59 -15.95
N LYS A 295 -22.87 -4.50 -16.02
CA LYS A 295 -22.57 -5.91 -16.17
C LYS A 295 -21.78 -6.16 -17.46
N GLY A 296 -20.59 -6.72 -17.33
CA GLY A 296 -19.63 -6.91 -18.42
C GLY A 296 -18.86 -5.64 -18.80
N GLY A 297 -18.98 -4.56 -18.03
CA GLY A 297 -18.22 -3.34 -18.20
C GLY A 297 -16.73 -3.52 -17.91
N SER A 298 -15.98 -2.41 -18.00
CA SER A 298 -14.51 -2.49 -17.85
C SER A 298 -14.08 -2.99 -16.46
N THR A 299 -14.83 -2.69 -15.40
CA THR A 299 -14.53 -3.20 -14.04
C THR A 299 -14.65 -4.72 -13.98
N ASP A 300 -15.73 -5.30 -14.54
CA ASP A 300 -15.88 -6.76 -14.61
C ASP A 300 -14.78 -7.39 -15.47
N GLN A 301 -14.42 -6.78 -16.60
CA GLN A 301 -13.34 -7.26 -17.46
C GLN A 301 -11.98 -7.26 -16.78
N ILE A 302 -11.65 -6.21 -16.01
CA ILE A 302 -10.42 -6.10 -15.22
C ILE A 302 -10.43 -7.13 -14.09
N LEU A 303 -11.57 -7.35 -13.45
CA LEU A 303 -11.74 -8.36 -12.40
C LEU A 303 -11.54 -9.77 -12.94
N ASP A 304 -12.17 -10.11 -14.06
CA ASP A 304 -12.00 -11.40 -14.74
C ASP A 304 -10.55 -11.63 -15.21
N GLY A 305 -9.92 -10.59 -15.75
CA GLY A 305 -8.50 -10.61 -16.11
C GLY A 305 -7.60 -10.87 -14.90
N SER A 306 -7.90 -10.19 -13.80
CA SER A 306 -7.19 -10.37 -12.53
C SER A 306 -7.36 -11.78 -11.96
N GLY A 307 -8.58 -12.32 -12.00
CA GLY A 307 -8.87 -13.69 -11.56
C GLY A 307 -8.13 -14.74 -12.39
N ARG A 308 -8.13 -14.59 -13.72
CA ARG A 308 -7.36 -15.47 -14.62
C ARG A 308 -5.87 -15.39 -14.35
N TYR A 309 -5.31 -14.19 -14.20
CA TYR A 309 -3.91 -13.99 -13.87
C TYR A 309 -3.53 -14.66 -12.54
N ALA A 310 -4.35 -14.48 -11.49
CA ALA A 310 -4.12 -15.09 -10.18
C ALA A 310 -4.17 -16.62 -10.23
N ALA A 311 -5.12 -17.20 -10.98
CA ALA A 311 -5.24 -18.65 -11.17
C ALA A 311 -4.05 -19.22 -11.96
N ASP A 312 -3.62 -18.55 -13.02
CA ASP A 312 -2.46 -18.95 -13.82
C ASP A 312 -1.15 -18.83 -13.03
N LEU A 313 -0.98 -17.76 -12.26
CA LEU A 313 0.15 -17.58 -11.35
C LEU A 313 0.18 -18.69 -10.29
N GLY A 314 -0.97 -19.00 -9.68
CA GLY A 314 -1.09 -20.09 -8.71
C GLY A 314 -0.72 -21.45 -9.30
N THR A 315 -1.13 -21.72 -10.54
CA THR A 315 -0.77 -22.96 -11.26
C THR A 315 0.71 -23.02 -11.54
N ARG A 316 1.30 -21.95 -12.11
CA ARG A 316 2.75 -21.89 -12.38
C ARG A 316 3.59 -21.99 -11.12
N LEU A 317 3.18 -21.33 -10.03
CA LEU A 317 3.88 -21.43 -8.76
C LEU A 317 3.84 -22.86 -8.20
N ARG A 318 2.64 -23.48 -8.23
CA ARG A 318 2.50 -24.88 -7.81
C ARG A 318 3.40 -25.80 -8.62
N ASP A 319 3.39 -25.68 -9.94
CA ASP A 319 4.16 -26.55 -10.82
C ASP A 319 5.68 -26.34 -10.60
N ARG A 320 6.13 -25.08 -10.46
CA ARG A 320 7.53 -24.77 -10.08
C ARG A 320 7.90 -25.38 -8.73
N VAL A 321 7.04 -25.26 -7.74
CA VAL A 321 7.30 -25.83 -6.40
C VAL A 321 7.40 -27.34 -6.47
N TYR A 322 6.45 -28.03 -7.12
CA TYR A 322 6.42 -29.50 -7.16
C TYR A 322 7.42 -30.10 -8.13
N LEU A 323 7.69 -29.48 -9.26
CA LEU A 323 8.54 -30.08 -10.30
C LEU A 323 10.01 -29.65 -10.17
N ASP A 324 10.27 -28.45 -9.65
CA ASP A 324 11.63 -27.91 -9.58
C ASP A 324 12.15 -27.87 -8.12
N VAL A 325 11.43 -27.23 -7.22
CA VAL A 325 11.93 -26.94 -5.87
C VAL A 325 11.94 -28.18 -4.96
N VAL A 326 10.83 -28.93 -4.91
CA VAL A 326 10.71 -30.11 -4.01
C VAL A 326 11.71 -31.19 -4.36
N PRO A 327 11.91 -31.58 -5.64
CA PRO A 327 12.92 -32.57 -5.99
C PRO A 327 14.33 -32.15 -5.61
N LEU A 328 14.72 -30.90 -5.89
CA LEU A 328 16.06 -30.38 -5.55
C LEU A 328 16.28 -30.35 -4.03
N LEU A 329 15.30 -29.90 -3.25
CA LEU A 329 15.37 -29.94 -1.79
C LEU A 329 15.46 -31.38 -1.27
N ALA A 330 14.68 -32.30 -1.83
CA ALA A 330 14.70 -33.71 -1.42
C ALA A 330 16.06 -34.37 -1.70
N VAL A 331 16.66 -34.09 -2.85
CA VAL A 331 18.03 -34.57 -3.20
C VAL A 331 19.05 -33.99 -2.23
N ALA A 332 19.05 -32.67 -2.02
CA ALA A 332 19.98 -32.00 -1.11
C ALA A 332 19.89 -32.53 0.33
N VAL A 333 18.69 -32.86 0.80
CA VAL A 333 18.49 -33.46 2.12
C VAL A 333 18.95 -34.93 2.12
N ALA A 334 18.67 -35.72 1.05
CA ALA A 334 19.08 -37.11 0.95
C ALA A 334 20.60 -37.27 0.97
N GLU A 335 21.33 -36.38 0.29
CA GLU A 335 22.80 -36.36 0.28
C GLU A 335 23.42 -36.10 1.67
N ARG A 336 22.68 -35.50 2.59
CA ARG A 336 23.14 -35.28 3.96
C ARG A 336 22.85 -36.45 4.91
N LEU A 337 21.98 -37.39 4.55
CA LEU A 337 21.59 -38.51 5.41
C LEU A 337 22.78 -39.38 5.85
N PRO A 338 23.77 -39.73 4.98
CA PRO A 338 24.92 -40.53 5.40
C PRO A 338 25.75 -39.87 6.48
N ALA A 339 25.92 -38.53 6.44
CA ALA A 339 26.61 -37.79 7.47
C ALA A 339 25.92 -37.83 8.83
N LEU A 340 24.60 -38.12 8.85
CA LEU A 340 23.75 -38.31 10.04
C LEU A 340 23.63 -39.78 10.44
N GLY A 341 24.41 -40.70 9.82
CA GLY A 341 24.35 -42.12 10.11
C GLY A 341 23.06 -42.81 9.57
N ARG A 342 22.43 -42.21 8.55
CA ARG A 342 21.24 -42.78 7.91
C ARG A 342 21.53 -43.27 6.52
N SER A 343 20.92 -44.41 6.12
CA SER A 343 21.04 -44.96 4.77
C SER A 343 20.15 -44.20 3.77
N ILE A 344 20.57 -44.24 2.48
CA ILE A 344 19.74 -43.78 1.37
C ILE A 344 18.96 -44.98 0.81
N ASP A 345 18.05 -45.50 1.64
CA ASP A 345 17.08 -46.53 1.27
C ASP A 345 15.67 -45.91 1.15
N GLN A 346 14.64 -46.70 0.97
CA GLN A 346 13.27 -46.24 0.82
C GLN A 346 12.79 -45.40 2.03
N ASP A 347 13.20 -45.78 3.25
CA ASP A 347 12.87 -45.07 4.48
C ASP A 347 13.67 -43.75 4.55
N GLY A 348 14.93 -43.77 4.19
CA GLY A 348 15.77 -42.59 4.05
C GLY A 348 15.22 -41.57 3.05
N LEU A 349 14.83 -42.04 1.86
CA LEU A 349 14.20 -41.17 0.85
C LEU A 349 12.86 -40.60 1.33
N THR A 350 12.05 -41.38 2.02
CA THR A 350 10.79 -40.91 2.63
C THR A 350 11.06 -39.86 3.69
N LEU A 351 12.11 -40.03 4.50
CA LEU A 351 12.55 -39.02 5.48
C LEU A 351 13.03 -37.73 4.79
N ALA A 352 13.87 -37.87 3.76
CA ALA A 352 14.38 -36.72 2.98
C ALA A 352 13.23 -35.90 2.39
N TYR A 353 12.25 -36.54 1.79
CA TYR A 353 11.06 -35.88 1.26
C TYR A 353 10.28 -35.12 2.35
N ARG A 354 10.03 -35.76 3.51
CA ARG A 354 9.34 -35.10 4.63
C ARG A 354 10.10 -33.89 5.17
N LEU A 355 11.43 -33.97 5.24
CA LEU A 355 12.26 -32.85 5.69
C LEU A 355 12.26 -31.72 4.65
N ALA A 356 12.37 -32.05 3.36
CA ALA A 356 12.26 -31.08 2.27
C ALA A 356 10.91 -30.32 2.32
N MET A 357 9.81 -31.04 2.54
CA MET A 357 8.48 -30.40 2.70
C MET A 357 8.42 -29.48 3.92
N ARG A 358 9.05 -29.87 5.04
CA ARG A 358 9.11 -28.98 6.22
C ARG A 358 9.89 -27.69 5.95
N ILE A 359 11.02 -27.79 5.26
CA ILE A 359 11.81 -26.62 4.85
C ILE A 359 10.95 -25.71 3.96
N LEU A 360 10.32 -26.29 2.94
CA LEU A 360 9.46 -25.57 2.01
C LEU A 360 8.32 -24.84 2.74
N PHE A 361 7.60 -25.54 3.62
CA PHE A 361 6.49 -24.91 4.36
C PHE A 361 6.94 -23.80 5.30
N ARG A 362 8.11 -23.92 5.91
CA ARG A 362 8.67 -22.82 6.73
C ARG A 362 9.02 -21.59 5.89
N LEU A 363 9.63 -21.79 4.72
CA LEU A 363 9.90 -20.70 3.77
C LEU A 363 8.61 -20.04 3.27
N LEU A 364 7.60 -20.83 2.91
CA LEU A 364 6.30 -20.31 2.48
C LEU A 364 5.58 -19.57 3.60
N PHE A 365 5.63 -20.08 4.85
CA PHE A 365 5.05 -19.40 5.99
C PHE A 365 5.75 -18.05 6.27
N GLN A 366 7.09 -18.04 6.23
CA GLN A 366 7.85 -16.81 6.40
C GLN A 366 7.52 -15.80 5.30
N ALA A 367 7.54 -16.20 4.03
CA ALA A 367 7.17 -15.35 2.91
C ALA A 367 5.74 -14.78 3.05
N TYR A 368 4.80 -15.63 3.45
CA TYR A 368 3.42 -15.22 3.69
C TYR A 368 3.32 -14.25 4.89
N GLY A 369 3.98 -14.56 5.99
CA GLY A 369 3.99 -13.73 7.20
C GLY A 369 4.60 -12.34 6.96
N GLU A 370 5.66 -12.26 6.15
CA GLU A 370 6.27 -10.99 5.73
C GLU A 370 5.32 -10.20 4.80
N ALA A 371 4.70 -10.86 3.82
CA ALA A 371 3.80 -10.23 2.87
C ALA A 371 2.46 -9.76 3.47
N THR A 372 2.01 -10.39 4.57
CA THR A 372 0.74 -10.07 5.24
C THR A 372 0.91 -9.31 6.55
N GLU A 373 2.13 -8.83 6.85
CA GLU A 373 2.48 -8.10 8.07
C GLU A 373 2.24 -8.87 9.39
N LEU A 374 2.08 -10.20 9.33
CA LEU A 374 2.09 -11.06 10.52
C LEU A 374 3.48 -11.07 11.16
N LEU A 375 4.52 -10.99 10.34
CA LEU A 375 5.89 -10.77 10.78
C LEU A 375 6.23 -9.28 10.59
N PRO A 376 7.14 -8.70 11.40
CA PRO A 376 7.38 -7.26 11.44
C PRO A 376 8.27 -6.74 10.31
N ALA A 377 8.17 -7.31 9.12
CA ALA A 377 8.85 -6.84 7.92
C ALA A 377 8.42 -5.40 7.58
N GLY A 378 9.38 -4.53 7.30
CA GLY A 378 9.16 -3.11 7.07
C GLY A 378 8.83 -2.29 8.32
N ARG A 379 8.81 -2.92 9.51
CA ARG A 379 8.47 -2.25 10.78
C ARG A 379 9.58 -2.32 11.84
N ASN A 380 10.41 -3.34 11.78
CA ASN A 380 11.49 -3.55 12.74
C ASN A 380 12.82 -3.77 12.01
N GLU A 381 13.79 -2.86 12.22
CA GLU A 381 15.09 -2.86 11.54
C GLU A 381 15.88 -4.17 11.76
N HIS A 382 15.78 -4.73 12.97
CA HIS A 382 16.49 -5.98 13.29
C HIS A 382 15.87 -7.18 12.59
N TYR A 383 14.53 -7.18 12.41
CA TYR A 383 13.88 -8.20 11.61
C TYR A 383 14.18 -8.02 10.12
N ASP A 384 14.10 -6.79 9.63
CA ASP A 384 14.30 -6.47 8.20
C ASP A 384 15.66 -6.93 7.69
N ALA A 385 16.72 -6.80 8.51
CA ALA A 385 18.06 -7.29 8.18
C ALA A 385 18.11 -8.83 7.95
N ASN A 386 17.12 -9.58 8.47
CA ASN A 386 17.00 -11.03 8.40
C ASN A 386 15.76 -11.51 7.62
N SER A 387 15.00 -10.61 7.00
CA SER A 387 13.83 -10.94 6.18
C SER A 387 14.23 -11.75 4.93
N LEU A 388 13.30 -12.52 4.37
CA LEU A 388 13.53 -13.25 3.11
C LEU A 388 13.89 -12.29 1.98
N GLN A 389 13.26 -11.11 1.93
CA GLN A 389 13.58 -10.10 0.93
C GLN A 389 15.02 -9.60 1.05
N ALA A 390 15.47 -9.24 2.26
CA ALA A 390 16.85 -8.80 2.49
C ALA A 390 17.84 -9.92 2.16
N PHE A 391 17.48 -11.15 2.52
CA PHE A 391 18.26 -12.34 2.23
C PHE A 391 18.43 -12.57 0.73
N VAL A 392 17.34 -12.56 -0.04
CA VAL A 392 17.38 -12.72 -1.50
C VAL A 392 18.23 -11.62 -2.13
N ASN A 393 18.06 -10.37 -1.72
CA ASN A 393 18.80 -9.23 -2.27
C ASN A 393 20.30 -9.26 -1.93
N ARG A 394 20.68 -9.88 -0.81
CA ARG A 394 22.08 -9.98 -0.37
C ARG A 394 22.81 -11.16 -0.97
N GLU A 395 22.16 -12.33 -0.99
CA GLU A 395 22.81 -13.61 -1.27
C GLU A 395 22.53 -14.14 -2.70
N LEU A 396 21.43 -13.72 -3.34
CA LEU A 396 20.99 -14.20 -4.64
C LEU A 396 20.99 -13.06 -5.66
N THR A 397 22.18 -12.61 -6.04
CA THR A 397 22.34 -11.46 -6.95
C THR A 397 22.17 -11.83 -8.41
N THR A 398 22.51 -13.08 -8.77
CA THR A 398 22.35 -13.63 -10.13
C THR A 398 21.76 -15.03 -10.09
N ALA A 399 21.13 -15.46 -11.20
CA ALA A 399 20.58 -16.81 -11.32
C ALA A 399 21.65 -17.92 -11.35
N ASP A 400 22.90 -17.55 -11.60
CA ASP A 400 24.05 -18.47 -11.75
C ASP A 400 25.01 -18.41 -10.55
N ASP A 401 24.57 -17.84 -9.42
CA ASP A 401 25.38 -17.78 -8.20
C ASP A 401 25.75 -19.20 -7.73
N GLN A 402 27.07 -19.46 -7.61
CA GLN A 402 27.58 -20.73 -7.14
C GLN A 402 28.00 -20.64 -5.69
N PHE A 403 27.49 -21.53 -4.88
CA PHE A 403 27.82 -21.66 -3.46
C PHE A 403 28.75 -22.85 -3.23
N SER A 404 29.65 -22.74 -2.26
CA SER A 404 30.49 -23.87 -1.84
C SER A 404 29.61 -24.96 -1.20
N ASP A 405 29.92 -26.24 -1.48
CA ASP A 405 29.24 -27.40 -0.90
C ASP A 405 29.28 -27.41 0.65
N SER A 406 30.25 -26.72 1.25
CA SER A 406 30.40 -26.58 2.69
C SER A 406 29.73 -25.30 3.25
N ALA A 407 29.16 -24.43 2.40
CA ALA A 407 28.54 -23.20 2.86
C ALA A 407 27.28 -23.51 3.69
N SER A 408 27.21 -22.94 4.90
CA SER A 408 26.10 -23.11 5.83
C SER A 408 25.52 -21.80 6.36
N SER A 409 26.10 -20.66 5.98
CA SER A 409 25.66 -19.33 6.45
C SER A 409 24.19 -19.09 6.18
N ILE A 410 23.76 -19.30 4.95
CA ILE A 410 22.35 -19.19 4.51
C ILE A 410 21.41 -20.04 5.38
N TRP A 411 21.78 -21.28 5.63
CA TRP A 411 21.00 -22.17 6.47
C TRP A 411 20.90 -21.68 7.93
N LEU A 412 22.01 -21.22 8.47
CA LEU A 412 22.05 -20.72 9.86
C LEU A 412 21.21 -19.45 10.02
N ASP A 413 21.26 -18.53 9.07
CA ASP A 413 20.41 -17.33 9.04
C ASP A 413 18.93 -17.68 9.00
N LEU A 414 18.53 -18.62 8.13
CA LEU A 414 17.14 -19.09 8.06
C LEU A 414 16.69 -19.77 9.36
N VAL A 415 17.53 -20.62 9.96
CA VAL A 415 17.22 -21.30 11.23
C VAL A 415 17.04 -20.26 12.34
N GLN A 416 17.86 -19.23 12.40
CA GLN A 416 17.72 -18.15 13.39
C GLN A 416 16.35 -17.45 13.29
N VAL A 417 15.89 -17.18 12.07
CA VAL A 417 14.55 -16.58 11.86
C VAL A 417 13.45 -17.55 12.25
N TRP A 418 13.55 -18.83 11.90
CA TRP A 418 12.54 -19.82 12.25
C TRP A 418 12.48 -20.10 13.76
N ASP A 419 13.61 -20.05 14.45
CA ASP A 419 13.66 -20.14 15.92
C ASP A 419 13.01 -18.90 16.55
N ALA A 420 13.27 -17.70 16.00
CA ALA A 420 12.59 -16.49 16.43
C ALA A 420 11.06 -16.56 16.24
N ILE A 421 10.60 -17.12 15.12
CA ILE A 421 9.17 -17.33 14.85
C ILE A 421 8.58 -18.35 15.84
N SER A 422 9.28 -19.46 16.11
CA SER A 422 8.78 -20.55 16.97
C SER A 422 8.76 -20.19 18.46
N GLN A 423 9.76 -19.44 18.93
CA GLN A 423 9.97 -19.16 20.38
C GLN A 423 9.59 -17.73 20.77
N GLY A 424 9.40 -16.88 19.76
CA GLY A 424 9.28 -15.45 19.94
C GLY A 424 10.64 -14.75 20.05
N ASN A 425 10.71 -13.51 19.61
CA ASN A 425 11.89 -12.66 19.75
C ASN A 425 11.45 -11.22 20.06
N PRO A 426 11.49 -10.79 21.32
CA PRO A 426 11.05 -9.45 21.71
C PRO A 426 11.83 -8.32 21.03
N ARG A 427 13.15 -8.54 20.75
CA ARG A 427 13.96 -7.53 20.05
C ARG A 427 13.52 -7.31 18.61
N TRP A 428 13.05 -8.37 17.98
CA TRP A 428 12.54 -8.34 16.61
C TRP A 428 11.02 -8.08 16.56
N GLU A 429 10.36 -7.96 17.70
CA GLU A 429 8.90 -7.84 17.80
C GLU A 429 8.15 -9.02 17.17
N VAL A 430 8.77 -10.19 17.18
CA VAL A 430 8.16 -11.44 16.70
C VAL A 430 7.52 -12.16 17.88
N PRO A 431 6.18 -12.33 17.89
CA PRO A 431 5.52 -13.19 18.88
C PRO A 431 5.80 -14.66 18.57
N PRO A 432 5.71 -15.58 19.56
CA PRO A 432 5.81 -17.02 19.29
C PRO A 432 4.57 -17.51 18.52
N TYR A 433 4.80 -18.35 17.51
CA TYR A 433 3.76 -18.94 16.66
C TYR A 433 3.71 -20.48 16.80
#